data_2334e8351b81eeca80774ae001a3fa49
#
_entry.id   2334e8351b81eeca80774ae001a3fa49
#
_cell.length_a   1.000
_cell.length_b   1.000
_cell.length_c   1.000
_cell.angle_alpha   90.00
_cell.angle_beta   90.00
_cell.angle_gamma   90.00
#
_symmetry.space_group_name_H-M   'P 1'
#
loop_
_entity.id
_entity.type
_entity.pdbx_description
1 polymer ?
#
loop_
_entity_poly.entity_id
_entity_poly.type
_entity_poly.pdbx_seq_one_letter_code
_entity_poly.pdbx_strand_id
1 'polypeptide(L)'
;MTSTATMEVLHRFSFRLLPVTLSRNTARLAPLYLSTQIPFNGPAFPNPTAHFSSWRPFSSSAVAKAGWFLGLGEKKKTSLPEIVKAGDPVLHEPAREIDPDEIGSERIQKIIDDMVRVMRMAPGVGLAAPQIGVPLKIIVLEDTTEYISYAPKEETKAQDRHPFDLLVIVNPKLKKKSNRTALFFEGCLSVEGFRAVVERHLDVEVTGLGRDGQPIKVDASGWQARILQHECDHLDGTLYVDKMVPRTFRAVQNLDLPLAEGCPKLGAR
;
A
#
# COMPACT_ATOMS: atom_id res chain seq x y z
N MET A 1 -4.13 9.06 -35.33
CA MET A 1 -3.11 9.75 -34.50
C MET A 1 -3.30 9.22 -33.11
N THR A 2 -2.65 8.10 -32.78
CA THR A 2 -2.75 7.35 -31.55
C THR A 2 -1.67 7.86 -30.58
N SER A 3 -2.10 8.18 -29.38
CA SER A 3 -1.36 8.85 -28.31
C SER A 3 -0.18 8.01 -27.80
N THR A 4 1.03 8.52 -28.02
CA THR A 4 2.32 8.00 -27.52
C THR A 4 2.59 8.33 -26.04
N ALA A 5 1.63 8.88 -25.31
CA ALA A 5 1.83 9.36 -23.95
C ALA A 5 1.76 8.26 -22.87
N THR A 6 1.26 7.07 -23.21
CA THR A 6 1.04 5.99 -22.21
C THR A 6 2.28 5.11 -21.97
N MET A 7 3.29 5.17 -22.84
CA MET A 7 4.47 4.30 -22.72
C MET A 7 5.60 4.84 -21.81
N GLU A 8 5.66 6.14 -21.56
CA GLU A 8 6.76 6.70 -20.75
C GLU A 8 6.65 6.44 -19.24
N VAL A 9 5.44 6.23 -18.73
CA VAL A 9 5.24 5.97 -17.29
C VAL A 9 5.61 4.54 -16.91
N LEU A 10 5.49 3.59 -17.85
CA LEU A 10 5.83 2.18 -17.60
C LEU A 10 7.34 1.89 -17.62
N HIS A 11 8.15 2.74 -18.24
CA HIS A 11 9.60 2.53 -18.33
C HIS A 11 10.38 2.80 -17.03
N ARG A 12 9.77 3.37 -16.02
CA ARG A 12 10.46 3.67 -14.73
C ARG A 12 10.55 2.47 -13.77
N PHE A 13 9.91 1.36 -14.07
CA PHE A 13 9.95 0.15 -13.24
C PHE A 13 10.62 -1.06 -13.92
N SER A 14 11.23 -0.87 -15.10
CA SER A 14 11.97 -1.93 -15.76
C SER A 14 13.38 -2.02 -15.19
N PHE A 15 13.66 -3.05 -14.40
CA PHE A 15 15.00 -3.40 -13.94
C PHE A 15 15.88 -3.73 -15.14
N ARG A 16 16.88 -2.90 -15.42
CA ARG A 16 17.98 -3.24 -16.32
C ARG A 16 18.87 -4.25 -15.63
N LEU A 17 18.75 -5.51 -16.04
CA LEU A 17 19.79 -6.50 -15.81
C LEU A 17 20.98 -6.17 -16.74
N LEU A 18 22.08 -5.70 -16.16
CA LEU A 18 23.36 -5.68 -16.83
C LEU A 18 24.08 -7.00 -16.55
N PRO A 19 24.69 -7.65 -17.53
CA PRO A 19 25.40 -8.89 -17.31
C PRO A 19 26.68 -8.63 -16.52
N VAL A 20 26.79 -9.26 -15.35
CA VAL A 20 28.04 -9.28 -14.56
C VAL A 20 28.95 -10.33 -15.16
N THR A 21 30.00 -9.88 -15.83
CA THR A 21 31.13 -10.73 -16.20
C THR A 21 31.93 -11.07 -14.94
N LEU A 22 32.02 -12.37 -14.63
CA LEU A 22 32.91 -12.89 -13.60
C LEU A 22 34.37 -12.63 -13.98
N SER A 23 35.06 -11.84 -13.17
CA SER A 23 36.52 -11.86 -13.09
C SER A 23 36.92 -12.41 -11.73
N ARG A 24 37.54 -13.60 -11.73
CA ARG A 24 38.20 -14.19 -10.58
C ARG A 24 39.51 -13.44 -10.32
N ASN A 25 39.68 -12.86 -9.15
CA ASN A 25 41.01 -12.68 -8.57
C ASN A 25 40.96 -12.80 -7.06
N THR A 26 41.64 -13.82 -6.58
CA THR A 26 41.88 -14.13 -5.18
C THR A 26 42.98 -13.25 -4.61
N ALA A 27 42.67 -12.49 -3.56
CA ALA A 27 43.70 -12.03 -2.63
C ALA A 27 43.12 -11.92 -1.22
N ARG A 28 43.62 -12.77 -0.34
CA ARG A 28 43.37 -12.74 1.11
C ARG A 28 44.11 -11.53 1.71
N LEU A 29 43.38 -10.69 2.47
CA LEU A 29 44.02 -9.85 3.51
C LEU A 29 43.11 -9.87 4.76
N ALA A 30 43.76 -10.13 5.89
CA ALA A 30 43.16 -10.25 7.22
C ALA A 30 42.79 -8.85 7.81
N PRO A 31 41.87 -8.80 8.78
CA PRO A 31 41.42 -7.54 9.37
C PRO A 31 42.34 -7.11 10.50
N LEU A 32 42.84 -5.86 10.44
CA LEU A 32 43.43 -5.17 11.58
C LEU A 32 42.34 -4.42 12.36
N TYR A 33 42.04 -4.91 13.55
CA TYR A 33 41.28 -4.18 14.56
C TYR A 33 42.12 -3.02 15.10
N LEU A 34 41.64 -1.79 14.91
CA LEU A 34 42.12 -0.64 15.69
C LEU A 34 40.96 -0.07 16.47
N SER A 35 40.95 -0.35 17.78
CA SER A 35 40.11 0.23 18.78
C SER A 35 40.64 1.62 19.14
N THR A 36 39.88 2.69 18.83
CA THR A 36 40.08 4.00 19.43
C THR A 36 38.82 4.40 20.18
N GLN A 37 38.91 4.30 21.49
CA GLN A 37 37.93 4.89 22.40
C GLN A 37 38.16 6.40 22.44
N ILE A 38 37.14 7.18 22.10
CA ILE A 38 37.10 8.62 22.29
C ILE A 38 36.19 8.87 23.51
N PRO A 39 36.64 9.56 24.56
CA PRO A 39 35.79 9.90 25.69
C PRO A 39 34.87 11.05 25.31
N PHE A 40 33.55 10.82 25.48
CA PHE A 40 32.53 11.83 25.27
C PHE A 40 32.34 12.64 26.56
N ASN A 41 32.95 13.85 26.59
CA ASN A 41 32.61 14.86 27.60
C ASN A 41 31.61 15.83 26.97
N GLY A 42 30.32 15.66 27.28
CA GLY A 42 29.24 16.59 26.93
C GLY A 42 28.65 17.24 28.16
N PRO A 43 28.32 18.54 28.11
CA PRO A 43 27.79 19.27 29.28
C PRO A 43 26.35 18.85 29.60
N ALA A 44 26.06 18.83 30.90
CA ALA A 44 24.75 18.52 31.49
C ALA A 44 23.66 19.50 31.01
N PHE A 45 22.52 18.95 30.55
CA PHE A 45 21.32 19.72 30.27
C PHE A 45 20.54 19.97 31.56
N PRO A 46 20.11 21.22 31.84
CA PRO A 46 19.21 21.51 32.92
C PRO A 46 17.77 21.12 32.58
N ASN A 47 17.08 20.54 33.56
CA ASN A 47 15.66 20.25 33.58
C ASN A 47 14.82 21.54 33.37
N PRO A 48 13.88 21.60 32.46
CA PRO A 48 12.84 22.63 32.50
C PRO A 48 11.58 22.11 33.18
N THR A 49 11.39 22.52 34.39
CA THR A 49 10.08 22.51 35.04
C THR A 49 9.20 23.59 34.45
N ALA A 50 7.98 23.18 34.10
CA ALA A 50 6.74 23.94 34.06
C ALA A 50 6.66 25.28 33.31
N HIS A 51 5.73 25.37 32.34
CA HIS A 51 4.56 26.25 32.45
C HIS A 51 3.58 25.96 31.32
N PHE A 52 2.43 25.43 31.70
CA PHE A 52 1.25 25.35 30.87
C PHE A 52 0.68 26.77 30.73
N SER A 53 0.73 27.36 29.56
CA SER A 53 0.03 28.61 29.25
C SER A 53 -0.84 28.48 28.00
N SER A 54 -2.11 28.47 28.29
CA SER A 54 -3.32 28.81 27.50
C SER A 54 -3.11 29.13 26.00
N TRP A 55 -3.61 28.25 25.16
CA TRP A 55 -3.90 28.54 23.76
C TRP A 55 -5.14 29.44 23.67
N ARG A 56 -4.97 30.65 23.15
CA ARG A 56 -6.08 31.53 22.75
C ARG A 56 -6.43 31.23 21.29
N PRO A 57 -7.74 31.14 20.95
CA PRO A 57 -8.14 30.99 19.57
C PRO A 57 -7.96 32.32 18.81
N PHE A 58 -7.31 32.27 17.66
CA PHE A 58 -7.27 33.40 16.73
C PHE A 58 -8.64 33.54 16.03
N SER A 59 -9.37 34.60 16.35
CA SER A 59 -10.49 35.03 15.54
C SER A 59 -9.97 35.99 14.45
N SER A 60 -10.00 35.56 13.20
CA SER A 60 -9.81 36.45 12.07
C SER A 60 -11.15 36.81 11.45
N SER A 61 -11.61 38.01 11.74
CA SER A 61 -12.68 38.66 11.00
C SER A 61 -12.13 39.16 9.66
N ALA A 62 -12.48 38.45 8.58
CA ALA A 62 -12.22 38.93 7.23
C ALA A 62 -13.49 39.61 6.67
N VAL A 63 -13.35 40.90 6.43
CA VAL A 63 -14.33 41.75 5.80
C VAL A 63 -14.60 41.30 4.36
N ALA A 64 -15.84 40.93 4.07
CA ALA A 64 -16.28 40.61 2.72
C ALA A 64 -16.35 41.90 1.86
N LYS A 65 -15.54 41.98 0.80
CA LYS A 65 -15.77 42.87 -0.32
C LYS A 65 -16.59 42.15 -1.39
N ALA A 66 -17.83 42.54 -1.54
CA ALA A 66 -18.70 42.11 -2.62
C ALA A 66 -18.18 42.65 -3.97
N GLY A 67 -17.72 41.78 -4.82
CA GLY A 67 -17.43 42.05 -6.23
C GLY A 67 -18.33 41.16 -7.08
N TRP A 68 -19.32 41.74 -7.73
CA TRP A 68 -20.14 41.08 -8.74
C TRP A 68 -19.29 40.86 -9.98
N PHE A 69 -18.94 39.58 -10.26
CA PHE A 69 -18.48 39.18 -11.58
C PHE A 69 -19.35 38.01 -12.05
N LEU A 70 -20.02 38.24 -13.18
CA LEU A 70 -20.78 37.27 -13.92
C LEU A 70 -19.86 36.07 -14.29
N GLY A 71 -20.07 34.93 -13.61
CA GLY A 71 -19.25 33.78 -13.78
C GLY A 71 -19.69 32.95 -14.98
N LEU A 72 -18.78 32.75 -15.91
CA LEU A 72 -18.74 31.56 -16.74
C LEU A 72 -18.36 30.41 -15.81
N GLY A 73 -19.25 29.44 -15.64
CA GLY A 73 -19.03 28.29 -14.80
C GLY A 73 -17.84 27.46 -15.34
N GLU A 74 -16.66 27.66 -14.77
CA GLU A 74 -15.59 26.69 -14.88
C GLU A 74 -16.09 25.37 -14.28
N LYS A 75 -16.34 24.38 -15.12
CA LYS A 75 -16.44 23.00 -14.66
C LYS A 75 -15.17 22.69 -13.90
N LYS A 76 -15.24 22.69 -12.58
CA LYS A 76 -14.14 22.28 -11.69
C LYS A 76 -13.70 20.89 -12.17
N LYS A 77 -12.54 20.82 -12.83
CA LYS A 77 -11.92 19.57 -13.22
C LYS A 77 -11.68 18.82 -11.90
N THR A 78 -12.54 17.87 -11.56
CA THR A 78 -12.37 17.05 -10.36
C THR A 78 -11.11 16.23 -10.57
N SER A 79 -10.01 16.65 -9.94
CA SER A 79 -8.80 15.83 -9.87
C SER A 79 -9.12 14.54 -9.09
N LEU A 80 -8.53 13.43 -9.52
CA LEU A 80 -8.59 12.20 -8.73
C LEU A 80 -7.94 12.43 -7.36
N PRO A 81 -8.43 11.74 -6.31
CA PRO A 81 -7.79 11.79 -5.00
C PRO A 81 -6.36 11.24 -5.09
N GLU A 82 -5.48 11.82 -4.28
CA GLU A 82 -4.12 11.33 -4.12
C GLU A 82 -4.07 10.14 -3.14
N ILE A 83 -3.07 9.28 -3.31
CA ILE A 83 -2.85 8.18 -2.37
C ILE A 83 -2.23 8.73 -1.09
N VAL A 84 -2.94 8.54 0.00
CA VAL A 84 -2.52 8.89 1.36
C VAL A 84 -1.32 8.03 1.77
N LYS A 85 -0.32 8.64 2.38
CA LYS A 85 0.93 7.96 2.79
C LYS A 85 0.89 7.57 4.26
N ALA A 86 1.65 6.52 4.60
CA ALA A 86 1.80 6.05 5.97
C ALA A 86 2.17 7.18 6.94
N GLY A 87 1.51 7.21 8.10
CA GLY A 87 1.58 8.29 9.08
C GLY A 87 0.33 9.17 9.11
N ASP A 88 -0.52 9.13 8.07
CA ASP A 88 -1.84 9.77 8.13
C ASP A 88 -2.78 8.94 9.03
N PRO A 89 -3.50 9.58 9.98
CA PRO A 89 -4.40 8.88 10.90
C PRO A 89 -5.44 7.99 10.22
N VAL A 90 -5.94 8.37 9.04
CA VAL A 90 -6.96 7.59 8.32
C VAL A 90 -6.51 6.16 7.98
N LEU A 91 -5.20 5.91 7.90
CA LEU A 91 -4.62 4.59 7.64
C LEU A 91 -4.41 3.74 8.89
N HIS A 92 -4.58 4.34 10.07
CA HIS A 92 -4.32 3.73 11.37
C HIS A 92 -5.58 3.62 12.24
N GLU A 93 -6.73 3.97 11.68
CA GLU A 93 -8.04 3.87 12.35
C GLU A 93 -8.96 2.90 11.59
N PRO A 94 -9.82 2.13 12.30
CA PRO A 94 -10.77 1.26 11.65
C PRO A 94 -11.76 2.04 10.78
N ALA A 95 -11.95 1.58 9.55
CA ALA A 95 -12.93 2.14 8.62
C ALA A 95 -14.37 1.77 9.05
N ARG A 96 -15.31 2.64 8.71
CA ARG A 96 -16.74 2.45 9.04
C ARG A 96 -17.45 1.61 7.98
N GLU A 97 -18.42 0.84 8.42
CA GLU A 97 -19.33 0.15 7.52
C GLU A 97 -20.24 1.15 6.80
N ILE A 98 -20.67 0.79 5.61
CA ILE A 98 -21.63 1.53 4.77
C ILE A 98 -22.99 0.87 4.95
N ASP A 99 -24.03 1.68 5.13
CA ASP A 99 -25.39 1.18 5.10
C ASP A 99 -25.67 0.58 3.72
N PRO A 100 -26.21 -0.65 3.63
CA PRO A 100 -26.55 -1.26 2.34
C PRO A 100 -27.41 -0.37 1.44
N ASP A 101 -28.32 0.41 2.00
CA ASP A 101 -29.21 1.32 1.27
C ASP A 101 -28.43 2.53 0.66
N GLU A 102 -27.25 2.86 1.19
CA GLU A 102 -26.40 3.93 0.67
C GLU A 102 -25.48 3.49 -0.49
N ILE A 103 -25.29 2.18 -0.71
CA ILE A 103 -24.33 1.68 -1.71
C ILE A 103 -24.64 2.21 -3.11
N GLY A 104 -25.94 2.25 -3.48
CA GLY A 104 -26.38 2.78 -4.78
C GLY A 104 -26.29 4.30 -4.94
N SER A 105 -25.95 5.06 -3.89
CA SER A 105 -25.89 6.51 -3.94
C SER A 105 -24.78 7.00 -4.88
N GLU A 106 -24.99 8.17 -5.52
CA GLU A 106 -24.02 8.82 -6.38
C GLU A 106 -22.67 9.02 -5.64
N ARG A 107 -22.74 9.35 -4.36
CA ARG A 107 -21.55 9.53 -3.51
C ARG A 107 -20.70 8.27 -3.42
N ILE A 108 -21.30 7.13 -3.08
CA ILE A 108 -20.57 5.86 -2.93
C ILE A 108 -20.08 5.35 -4.28
N GLN A 109 -20.90 5.45 -5.32
CA GLN A 109 -20.53 5.05 -6.67
C GLN A 109 -19.34 5.87 -7.19
N LYS A 110 -19.31 7.18 -6.92
CA LYS A 110 -18.18 8.04 -7.27
C LYS A 110 -16.90 7.64 -6.52
N ILE A 111 -16.98 7.32 -5.23
CA ILE A 111 -15.83 6.85 -4.45
C ILE A 111 -15.26 5.57 -5.09
N ILE A 112 -16.12 4.60 -5.41
CA ILE A 112 -15.70 3.35 -6.07
C ILE A 112 -15.02 3.64 -7.40
N ASP A 113 -15.59 4.51 -8.23
CA ASP A 113 -15.00 4.87 -9.53
C ASP A 113 -13.64 5.56 -9.38
N ASP A 114 -13.50 6.45 -8.40
CA ASP A 114 -12.24 7.13 -8.10
C ASP A 114 -11.20 6.10 -7.60
N MET A 115 -11.58 5.16 -6.73
CA MET A 115 -10.69 4.08 -6.26
C MET A 115 -10.17 3.23 -7.43
N VAL A 116 -11.04 2.78 -8.33
CA VAL A 116 -10.65 1.97 -9.49
C VAL A 116 -9.68 2.74 -10.39
N ARG A 117 -9.94 4.02 -10.63
CA ARG A 117 -9.05 4.85 -11.46
C ARG A 117 -7.70 5.07 -10.79
N VAL A 118 -7.69 5.38 -9.49
CA VAL A 118 -6.44 5.58 -8.72
C VAL A 118 -5.62 4.30 -8.70
N MET A 119 -6.23 3.15 -8.41
CA MET A 119 -5.56 1.85 -8.42
C MET A 119 -4.87 1.57 -9.76
N ARG A 120 -5.60 1.75 -10.87
CA ARG A 120 -5.07 1.50 -12.22
C ARG A 120 -3.98 2.50 -12.62
N MET A 121 -4.07 3.76 -12.19
CA MET A 121 -3.05 4.78 -12.46
C MET A 121 -1.77 4.58 -11.65
N ALA A 122 -1.88 4.05 -10.44
CA ALA A 122 -0.76 3.82 -9.53
C ALA A 122 -0.09 2.45 -9.71
N PRO A 123 -0.23 1.79 -10.85
CA PRO A 123 -0.12 0.37 -11.14
C PRO A 123 -0.23 -0.56 -9.90
N GLY A 124 -1.35 -0.45 -9.18
CA GLY A 124 -1.70 -1.31 -8.07
C GLY A 124 -2.62 -2.45 -8.48
N VAL A 125 -2.61 -3.52 -7.71
CA VAL A 125 -3.51 -4.69 -7.88
C VAL A 125 -4.64 -4.73 -6.85
N GLY A 126 -4.59 -3.82 -5.87
CA GLY A 126 -5.61 -3.60 -4.85
C GLY A 126 -5.53 -2.17 -4.31
N LEU A 127 -6.65 -1.69 -3.76
CA LEU A 127 -6.75 -0.42 -3.08
C LEU A 127 -7.93 -0.44 -2.10
N ALA A 128 -7.71 0.05 -0.88
CA ALA A 128 -8.74 0.27 0.12
C ALA A 128 -9.12 1.75 0.22
N ALA A 129 -10.38 2.06 0.54
CA ALA A 129 -10.87 3.44 0.60
C ALA A 129 -10.07 4.35 1.57
N PRO A 130 -9.57 3.89 2.72
CA PRO A 130 -8.67 4.71 3.55
C PRO A 130 -7.44 5.23 2.82
N GLN A 131 -6.93 4.50 1.81
CA GLN A 131 -5.77 4.94 1.03
C GLN A 131 -6.05 6.13 0.10
N ILE A 132 -7.31 6.49 -0.10
CA ILE A 132 -7.70 7.75 -0.76
C ILE A 132 -8.34 8.74 0.21
N GLY A 133 -8.07 8.60 1.50
CA GLY A 133 -8.58 9.50 2.55
C GLY A 133 -10.05 9.28 2.94
N VAL A 134 -10.66 8.16 2.55
CA VAL A 134 -12.08 7.86 2.81
C VAL A 134 -12.19 6.74 3.85
N PRO A 135 -12.60 7.00 5.10
CA PRO A 135 -12.64 6.00 6.18
C PRO A 135 -13.89 5.09 6.09
N LEU A 136 -14.08 4.43 4.95
CA LEU A 136 -15.20 3.53 4.68
C LEU A 136 -14.71 2.14 4.29
N LYS A 137 -15.48 1.10 4.63
CA LYS A 137 -15.14 -0.29 4.29
C LYS A 137 -15.45 -0.60 2.83
N ILE A 138 -14.57 -0.17 1.93
CA ILE A 138 -14.58 -0.51 0.51
C ILE A 138 -13.18 -0.95 0.11
N ILE A 139 -13.10 -2.04 -0.64
CA ILE A 139 -11.88 -2.47 -1.33
C ILE A 139 -12.16 -2.70 -2.81
N VAL A 140 -11.17 -2.40 -3.63
CA VAL A 140 -11.18 -2.73 -5.07
C VAL A 140 -9.90 -3.49 -5.40
N LEU A 141 -9.98 -4.51 -6.24
CA LEU A 141 -8.83 -5.29 -6.66
C LEU A 141 -9.02 -5.85 -8.08
N GLU A 142 -7.92 -5.92 -8.82
CA GLU A 142 -7.86 -6.42 -10.20
C GLU A 142 -6.43 -6.87 -10.50
N ASP A 143 -6.27 -8.00 -11.18
CA ASP A 143 -4.95 -8.39 -11.69
C ASP A 143 -5.09 -8.90 -13.13
N THR A 144 -4.52 -8.18 -14.08
CA THR A 144 -4.67 -8.48 -15.48
C THR A 144 -3.51 -9.35 -15.99
N THR A 145 -3.76 -10.10 -17.08
CA THR A 145 -2.69 -10.86 -17.75
C THR A 145 -1.52 -9.95 -18.16
N GLU A 146 -1.79 -8.70 -18.55
CA GLU A 146 -0.77 -7.73 -18.88
C GLU A 146 0.10 -7.39 -17.67
N TYR A 147 -0.53 -7.11 -16.52
CA TYR A 147 0.20 -6.84 -15.26
C TYR A 147 1.08 -8.02 -14.84
N ILE A 148 0.53 -9.23 -14.92
CA ILE A 148 1.26 -10.46 -14.57
C ILE A 148 2.48 -10.65 -15.48
N SER A 149 2.40 -10.24 -16.76
CA SER A 149 3.49 -10.39 -17.72
C SER A 149 4.76 -9.59 -17.36
N TYR A 150 4.64 -8.56 -16.52
CA TYR A 150 5.79 -7.77 -16.01
C TYR A 150 6.49 -8.40 -14.80
N ALA A 151 5.87 -9.38 -14.14
CA ALA A 151 6.47 -10.08 -13.00
C ALA A 151 7.37 -11.25 -13.46
N PRO A 152 8.43 -11.59 -12.69
CA PRO A 152 9.23 -12.78 -12.95
C PRO A 152 8.36 -14.05 -12.91
N LYS A 153 8.54 -14.94 -13.88
CA LYS A 153 7.74 -16.19 -13.99
C LYS A 153 7.84 -17.07 -12.74
N GLU A 154 9.02 -17.14 -12.15
CA GLU A 154 9.28 -17.91 -10.93
C GLU A 154 8.48 -17.35 -9.75
N GLU A 155 8.41 -16.03 -9.63
CA GLU A 155 7.64 -15.37 -8.58
C GLU A 155 6.13 -15.56 -8.81
N THR A 156 5.65 -15.37 -10.03
CA THR A 156 4.26 -15.61 -10.43
C THR A 156 3.82 -17.02 -10.09
N LYS A 157 4.67 -18.02 -10.41
CA LYS A 157 4.41 -19.42 -10.09
C LYS A 157 4.47 -19.70 -8.60
N ALA A 158 5.45 -19.14 -7.88
CA ALA A 158 5.62 -19.36 -6.44
C ALA A 158 4.45 -18.81 -5.62
N GLN A 159 3.83 -17.72 -6.09
CA GLN A 159 2.71 -17.08 -5.43
C GLN A 159 1.35 -17.54 -5.98
N ASP A 160 1.30 -18.51 -6.90
CA ASP A 160 0.05 -18.95 -7.55
C ASP A 160 -0.76 -17.76 -8.08
N ARG A 161 -0.08 -16.89 -8.85
CA ARG A 161 -0.65 -15.65 -9.37
C ARG A 161 -1.36 -15.88 -10.70
N HIS A 162 -2.66 -15.66 -10.71
CA HIS A 162 -3.54 -15.79 -11.86
C HIS A 162 -4.32 -14.48 -12.09
N PRO A 163 -4.69 -14.18 -13.33
CA PRO A 163 -5.50 -13.00 -13.61
C PRO A 163 -6.92 -13.17 -13.06
N PHE A 164 -7.49 -12.07 -12.61
CA PHE A 164 -8.89 -11.98 -12.21
C PHE A 164 -9.45 -10.60 -12.53
N ASP A 165 -10.75 -10.57 -12.85
CA ASP A 165 -11.47 -9.36 -13.19
C ASP A 165 -11.65 -8.45 -11.98
N LEU A 166 -11.98 -7.18 -12.26
CA LEU A 166 -12.24 -6.18 -11.23
C LEU A 166 -13.28 -6.67 -10.22
N LEU A 167 -12.87 -6.72 -8.97
CA LEU A 167 -13.72 -6.95 -7.82
C LEU A 167 -13.90 -5.65 -7.03
N VAL A 168 -15.12 -5.35 -6.68
CA VAL A 168 -15.50 -4.28 -5.74
C VAL A 168 -16.23 -4.93 -4.58
N ILE A 169 -15.71 -4.77 -3.37
CA ILE A 169 -16.31 -5.37 -2.18
C ILE A 169 -16.54 -4.28 -1.13
N VAL A 170 -17.80 -4.12 -0.77
CA VAL A 170 -18.25 -3.22 0.29
C VAL A 170 -18.52 -4.05 1.55
N ASN A 171 -18.10 -3.54 2.70
CA ASN A 171 -18.20 -4.22 4.00
C ASN A 171 -17.64 -5.64 3.98
N PRO A 172 -16.41 -5.86 3.49
CA PRO A 172 -15.84 -7.20 3.40
C PRO A 172 -15.66 -7.82 4.78
N LYS A 173 -15.93 -9.14 4.85
CA LYS A 173 -15.67 -9.99 6.02
C LYS A 173 -14.80 -11.16 5.56
N LEU A 174 -13.57 -11.21 6.06
CA LEU A 174 -12.58 -12.19 5.68
C LEU A 174 -12.54 -13.35 6.68
N LYS A 175 -12.49 -14.57 6.16
CA LYS A 175 -12.28 -15.81 6.92
C LYS A 175 -11.15 -16.62 6.31
N LYS A 176 -10.22 -17.12 7.12
CA LYS A 176 -9.26 -18.13 6.69
C LYS A 176 -9.96 -19.47 6.45
N LYS A 177 -9.61 -20.14 5.35
CA LYS A 177 -10.15 -21.47 5.00
C LYS A 177 -9.22 -22.60 5.40
N SER A 178 -7.93 -22.32 5.52
CA SER A 178 -6.93 -23.30 5.92
C SER A 178 -5.91 -22.67 6.88
N ASN A 179 -5.10 -23.53 7.53
CA ASN A 179 -3.97 -23.09 8.34
C ASN A 179 -2.68 -22.96 7.52
N ARG A 180 -2.72 -23.29 6.23
CA ARG A 180 -1.57 -23.11 5.33
C ARG A 180 -1.26 -21.64 5.16
N THR A 181 -0.01 -21.28 5.24
CA THR A 181 0.45 -19.90 5.08
C THR A 181 1.59 -19.83 4.07
N ALA A 182 1.92 -18.61 3.66
CA ALA A 182 3.11 -18.35 2.86
C ALA A 182 3.75 -17.02 3.25
N LEU A 183 5.06 -17.00 3.19
CA LEU A 183 5.91 -15.83 3.41
C LEU A 183 6.39 -15.28 2.08
N PHE A 184 5.97 -14.06 1.72
CA PHE A 184 6.46 -13.35 0.55
C PHE A 184 6.62 -11.87 0.87
N PHE A 185 7.40 -11.17 0.04
CA PHE A 185 7.48 -9.72 0.10
C PHE A 185 6.15 -9.09 -0.29
N GLU A 186 5.72 -8.13 0.50
CA GLU A 186 4.62 -7.22 0.19
C GLU A 186 5.09 -5.78 0.09
N GLY A 187 4.34 -5.00 -0.64
CA GLY A 187 4.44 -3.55 -0.66
C GLY A 187 3.07 -2.94 -0.66
N CYS A 188 3.01 -1.65 -0.45
CA CYS A 188 1.78 -0.88 -0.38
C CYS A 188 1.96 0.45 -1.11
N LEU A 189 0.91 0.92 -1.80
CA LEU A 189 0.92 2.24 -2.43
C LEU A 189 1.06 3.38 -1.40
N SER A 190 0.62 3.14 -0.16
CA SER A 190 0.79 4.07 0.95
C SER A 190 2.17 4.02 1.62
N VAL A 191 3.02 3.01 1.29
CA VAL A 191 4.41 2.85 1.78
C VAL A 191 5.33 2.67 0.57
N GLU A 192 5.48 3.75 -0.17
CA GLU A 192 6.18 3.75 -1.46
C GLU A 192 7.68 3.46 -1.31
N GLY A 193 8.22 2.66 -2.24
CA GLY A 193 9.66 2.38 -2.31
C GLY A 193 10.15 1.31 -1.34
N PHE A 194 9.29 0.73 -0.50
CA PHE A 194 9.68 -0.28 0.48
C PHE A 194 8.85 -1.57 0.34
N ARG A 195 9.48 -2.67 0.79
CA ARG A 195 8.89 -4.01 0.89
C ARG A 195 9.29 -4.67 2.20
N ALA A 196 8.45 -5.58 2.69
CA ALA A 196 8.79 -6.46 3.80
C ALA A 196 8.14 -7.83 3.61
N VAL A 197 8.69 -8.84 4.25
CA VAL A 197 8.10 -10.18 4.26
C VAL A 197 6.92 -10.21 5.21
N VAL A 198 5.79 -10.69 4.71
CA VAL A 198 4.56 -10.85 5.49
C VAL A 198 4.04 -12.27 5.34
N GLU A 199 3.61 -12.86 6.44
CA GLU A 199 2.93 -14.15 6.45
C GLU A 199 1.44 -13.97 6.15
N ARG A 200 0.92 -14.73 5.18
CA ARG A 200 -0.50 -14.71 4.81
C ARG A 200 -1.06 -16.11 4.68
N HIS A 201 -2.32 -16.27 5.01
CA HIS A 201 -3.05 -17.49 4.72
C HIS A 201 -3.14 -17.69 3.20
N LEU A 202 -2.92 -18.95 2.77
CA LEU A 202 -2.97 -19.31 1.34
C LEU A 202 -4.41 -19.38 0.82
N ASP A 203 -5.37 -19.67 1.68
CA ASP A 203 -6.78 -19.85 1.28
C ASP A 203 -7.69 -19.02 2.19
N VAL A 204 -8.46 -18.13 1.60
CA VAL A 204 -9.42 -17.29 2.30
C VAL A 204 -10.78 -17.29 1.61
N GLU A 205 -11.81 -16.98 2.39
CA GLU A 205 -13.14 -16.65 1.94
C GLU A 205 -13.41 -15.19 2.32
N VAL A 206 -13.90 -14.39 1.38
CA VAL A 206 -14.37 -13.04 1.66
C VAL A 206 -15.83 -12.94 1.26
N THR A 207 -16.66 -12.49 2.17
CA THR A 207 -18.07 -12.16 1.91
C THR A 207 -18.27 -10.66 2.09
N GLY A 208 -19.23 -10.09 1.39
CA GLY A 208 -19.56 -8.66 1.47
C GLY A 208 -20.67 -8.32 0.50
N LEU A 209 -20.75 -7.06 0.11
CA LEU A 209 -21.69 -6.58 -0.88
C LEU A 209 -20.93 -6.12 -2.12
N GLY A 210 -21.47 -6.39 -3.29
CA GLY A 210 -20.97 -5.89 -4.55
C GLY A 210 -21.26 -4.40 -4.73
N ARG A 211 -20.77 -3.84 -5.83
CA ARG A 211 -21.05 -2.46 -6.24
C ARG A 211 -22.54 -2.16 -6.40
N ASP A 212 -23.33 -3.17 -6.72
CA ASP A 212 -24.79 -3.12 -6.89
C ASP A 212 -25.58 -3.37 -5.58
N GLY A 213 -24.86 -3.52 -4.46
CA GLY A 213 -25.45 -3.84 -3.16
C GLY A 213 -25.84 -5.30 -2.98
N GLN A 214 -25.61 -6.16 -3.99
CA GLN A 214 -25.95 -7.58 -3.87
C GLN A 214 -24.89 -8.34 -3.08
N PRO A 215 -25.27 -9.35 -2.30
CA PRO A 215 -24.33 -10.20 -1.59
C PRO A 215 -23.34 -10.88 -2.54
N ILE A 216 -22.06 -10.82 -2.23
CA ILE A 216 -21.02 -11.53 -2.95
C ILE A 216 -20.20 -12.40 -2.01
N LYS A 217 -19.64 -13.47 -2.59
CA LYS A 217 -18.73 -14.37 -1.93
C LYS A 217 -17.56 -14.67 -2.87
N VAL A 218 -16.36 -14.48 -2.38
CA VAL A 218 -15.12 -14.76 -3.11
C VAL A 218 -14.33 -15.83 -2.35
N ASP A 219 -14.10 -16.96 -2.98
CA ASP A 219 -13.18 -18.00 -2.51
C ASP A 219 -11.84 -17.79 -3.25
N ALA A 220 -10.80 -17.41 -2.53
CA ALA A 220 -9.53 -17.03 -3.12
C ALA A 220 -8.37 -17.88 -2.56
N SER A 221 -7.37 -18.11 -3.43
CA SER A 221 -6.11 -18.78 -3.07
C SER A 221 -4.90 -17.98 -3.53
N GLY A 222 -3.72 -18.35 -3.03
CA GLY A 222 -2.44 -17.83 -3.47
C GLY A 222 -2.34 -16.30 -3.44
N TRP A 223 -1.99 -15.71 -4.58
CA TRP A 223 -1.81 -14.28 -4.73
C TRP A 223 -3.08 -13.46 -4.48
N GLN A 224 -4.23 -13.90 -5.02
CA GLN A 224 -5.50 -13.20 -4.80
C GLN A 224 -5.90 -13.20 -3.32
N ALA A 225 -5.69 -14.32 -2.61
CA ALA A 225 -5.90 -14.40 -1.17
C ALA A 225 -4.99 -13.43 -0.40
N ARG A 226 -3.75 -13.24 -0.85
CA ARG A 226 -2.80 -12.28 -0.25
C ARG A 226 -3.28 -10.85 -0.41
N ILE A 227 -3.72 -10.46 -1.62
CA ILE A 227 -4.25 -9.11 -1.87
C ILE A 227 -5.47 -8.85 -0.98
N LEU A 228 -6.44 -9.77 -0.94
CA LEU A 228 -7.64 -9.63 -0.12
C LEU A 228 -7.31 -9.42 1.37
N GLN A 229 -6.32 -10.12 1.91
CA GLN A 229 -5.87 -9.94 3.29
C GLN A 229 -5.23 -8.56 3.48
N HIS A 230 -4.42 -8.11 2.52
CA HIS A 230 -3.77 -6.81 2.56
C HIS A 230 -4.79 -5.67 2.55
N GLU A 231 -5.79 -5.72 1.65
CA GLU A 231 -6.81 -4.68 1.55
C GLU A 231 -7.76 -4.69 2.77
N CYS A 232 -8.08 -5.86 3.32
CA CYS A 232 -8.87 -5.95 4.55
C CYS A 232 -8.12 -5.39 5.76
N ASP A 233 -6.79 -5.56 5.83
CA ASP A 233 -5.97 -4.97 6.89
C ASP A 233 -6.09 -3.44 6.91
N HIS A 234 -6.08 -2.78 5.75
CA HIS A 234 -6.31 -1.34 5.66
C HIS A 234 -7.64 -0.90 6.26
N LEU A 235 -8.68 -1.73 6.14
CA LEU A 235 -9.99 -1.43 6.73
C LEU A 235 -10.01 -1.56 8.26
N ASP A 236 -9.06 -2.29 8.81
CA ASP A 236 -8.85 -2.44 10.26
C ASP A 236 -7.81 -1.46 10.81
N GLY A 237 -7.34 -0.50 9.99
CA GLY A 237 -6.33 0.47 10.36
C GLY A 237 -4.92 -0.12 10.48
N THR A 238 -4.64 -1.21 9.76
CA THR A 238 -3.37 -1.93 9.83
C THR A 238 -2.64 -1.86 8.49
N LEU A 239 -1.34 -1.58 8.51
CA LEU A 239 -0.47 -1.64 7.34
C LEU A 239 0.33 -2.95 7.34
N TYR A 240 0.83 -3.35 6.15
CA TYR A 240 1.66 -4.56 6.05
C TYR A 240 2.92 -4.51 6.92
N VAL A 241 3.44 -3.31 7.21
CA VAL A 241 4.59 -3.09 8.07
C VAL A 241 4.32 -3.46 9.53
N ASP A 242 3.06 -3.40 9.97
CA ASP A 242 2.65 -3.80 11.33
C ASP A 242 2.64 -5.33 11.50
N LYS A 243 2.58 -6.05 10.38
CA LYS A 243 2.56 -7.54 10.31
C LYS A 243 3.83 -8.13 9.73
N MET A 244 4.83 -7.30 9.44
CA MET A 244 6.06 -7.75 8.79
C MET A 244 6.89 -8.65 9.70
N VAL A 245 7.58 -9.60 9.09
CA VAL A 245 8.64 -10.35 9.77
C VAL A 245 9.77 -9.39 10.14
N PRO A 246 10.20 -9.34 11.40
CA PRO A 246 11.28 -8.46 11.83
C PRO A 246 12.55 -8.62 10.97
N ARG A 247 13.27 -7.52 10.71
CA ARG A 247 14.51 -7.44 9.92
C ARG A 247 14.36 -7.73 8.42
N THR A 248 13.12 -7.77 7.89
CA THR A 248 12.87 -7.98 6.45
C THR A 248 12.51 -6.70 5.70
N PHE A 249 12.22 -5.61 6.41
CA PHE A 249 11.89 -4.31 5.81
C PHE A 249 13.08 -3.75 5.04
N ARG A 250 12.88 -3.42 3.77
CA ARG A 250 13.95 -2.94 2.89
C ARG A 250 13.43 -2.08 1.74
N ALA A 251 14.28 -1.23 1.24
CA ALA A 251 14.03 -0.51 0.00
C ALA A 251 13.97 -1.50 -1.18
N VAL A 252 13.16 -1.18 -2.21
CA VAL A 252 12.98 -2.04 -3.40
C VAL A 252 14.30 -2.32 -4.14
N GLN A 253 15.27 -1.41 -4.08
CA GLN A 253 16.60 -1.59 -4.69
C GLN A 253 17.40 -2.72 -4.03
N ASN A 254 17.02 -3.15 -2.83
CA ASN A 254 17.71 -4.16 -2.03
C ASN A 254 16.96 -5.52 -2.00
N LEU A 255 15.93 -5.69 -2.85
CA LEU A 255 15.13 -6.93 -2.85
C LEU A 255 15.95 -8.16 -3.21
N ASP A 256 16.94 -8.03 -4.11
CA ASP A 256 17.81 -9.11 -4.55
C ASP A 256 18.90 -9.49 -3.52
N LEU A 257 19.09 -8.68 -2.48
CA LEU A 257 20.03 -9.00 -1.42
C LEU A 257 19.48 -10.13 -0.54
N PRO A 258 20.33 -11.03 -0.02
CA PRO A 258 19.89 -12.08 0.88
C PRO A 258 19.23 -11.51 2.13
N LEU A 259 18.27 -12.23 2.69
CA LEU A 259 17.73 -11.91 4.00
C LEU A 259 18.80 -12.11 5.08
N ALA A 260 18.69 -11.34 6.17
CA ALA A 260 19.57 -11.48 7.31
C ALA A 260 19.49 -12.90 7.90
N GLU A 261 20.60 -13.36 8.49
CA GLU A 261 20.64 -14.65 9.16
C GLU A 261 19.54 -14.78 10.23
N GLY A 262 18.87 -15.93 10.28
CA GLY A 262 17.74 -16.20 11.17
C GLY A 262 16.40 -15.67 10.68
N CYS A 263 16.33 -15.01 9.51
CA CYS A 263 15.05 -14.73 8.87
C CYS A 263 14.46 -16.02 8.27
N PRO A 264 13.14 -16.18 8.27
CA PRO A 264 12.48 -17.35 7.71
C PRO A 264 12.67 -17.41 6.19
N LYS A 265 12.67 -18.64 5.65
CA LYS A 265 12.66 -18.84 4.19
C LYS A 265 11.33 -18.37 3.59
N LEU A 266 11.41 -17.76 2.40
CA LEU A 266 10.23 -17.41 1.63
C LEU A 266 9.54 -18.67 1.07
N GLY A 267 8.23 -18.58 0.85
CA GLY A 267 7.42 -19.64 0.27
C GLY A 267 6.30 -20.14 1.18
N ALA A 268 5.58 -21.18 0.71
CA ALA A 268 4.49 -21.81 1.43
C ALA A 268 4.99 -22.62 2.65
N ARG A 269 4.13 -22.73 3.66
CA ARG A 269 4.34 -23.47 4.91
C ARG A 269 3.17 -24.36 5.23
#